data_dd04011de2d43a9d2ed48e008b40568d
#
_entry.id   dd04011de2d43a9d2ed48e008b40568d
#
_cell.length_a   1.000
_cell.length_b   1.000
_cell.length_c   1.000
_cell.angle_alpha   90.00
_cell.angle_beta   90.00
_cell.angle_gamma   90.00
#
_symmetry.space_group_name_H-M   'P 1'
#
loop_
_entity.id
_entity.type
_entity.pdbx_description
1 polymer ?
#
loop_
_entity_poly.entity_id
_entity_poly.type
_entity_poly.pdbx_seq_one_letter_code
_entity_poly.pdbx_strand_id
1 'polypeptide(L)'
;APLSGLYAAFSIGLITSIFGGRPGMISGATGAIAIVFIGLIQELKLADPSINTDTITQYIFVTVVLAGIIQMLAGFFKLGKFIRLVPQSVMYGFVNGLAIVIFMAQFSSFKTEGEWMSGSSLYIMLGLVLLTMLIIFGLPKITKAIPSSLAAILVVFGLVKFFDLQTTSVGDLASIKGGFPPFNIPSLPMDFKTWIIIIPYAFIVAAVGLVESLLTLNLIDEITETRGNGNKESVAQGMANIVTGFFGGMGGCAMIGQSLINISNGARARLSGIIASVMLLVFIMFGSSLIGQVPLAALTGLMIMVAIGTFEWVSVRALNKMPKHDIFVMIVVILVTVFMHNLALAVFVGVIMSALVFAWESAKRIRARKF
;
A
#
# COMPACT_ATOMS: atom_id res chain seq x y z
N ALA A 1 1.88 4.37 -14.03
CA ALA A 1 3.14 5.07 -14.32
C ALA A 1 3.88 5.31 -13.00
N PRO A 2 5.23 5.16 -12.93
CA PRO A 2 6.01 5.36 -11.69
C PRO A 2 5.81 6.75 -11.09
N LEU A 3 5.67 7.79 -11.91
CA LEU A 3 5.41 9.15 -11.49
C LEU A 3 4.09 9.31 -10.71
N SER A 4 3.03 8.59 -11.08
CA SER A 4 1.75 8.67 -10.37
C SER A 4 1.88 8.20 -8.92
N GLY A 5 2.73 7.21 -8.64
CA GLY A 5 3.05 6.78 -7.27
C GLY A 5 3.86 7.82 -6.50
N LEU A 6 4.84 8.46 -7.14
CA LEU A 6 5.65 9.50 -6.52
C LEU A 6 4.83 10.76 -6.22
N TYR A 7 3.97 11.18 -7.14
CA TYR A 7 3.06 12.32 -6.92
C TYR A 7 2.05 12.03 -5.81
N ALA A 8 1.52 10.80 -5.76
CA ALA A 8 0.66 10.36 -4.67
C ALA A 8 1.40 10.40 -3.32
N ALA A 9 2.63 9.88 -3.25
CA ALA A 9 3.43 9.89 -2.03
C ALA A 9 3.70 11.32 -1.52
N PHE A 10 4.03 12.25 -2.42
CA PHE A 10 4.19 13.67 -2.08
C PHE A 10 2.89 14.29 -1.58
N SER A 11 1.82 14.22 -2.38
CA SER A 11 0.56 14.93 -2.09
C SER A 11 -0.09 14.41 -0.82
N ILE A 12 -0.18 13.07 -0.68
CA ILE A 12 -0.77 12.42 0.48
C ILE A 12 0.09 12.70 1.72
N GLY A 13 1.41 12.48 1.61
CA GLY A 13 2.32 12.70 2.72
C GLY A 13 2.27 14.13 3.26
N LEU A 14 2.22 15.13 2.38
CA LEU A 14 2.14 16.54 2.76
C LEU A 14 0.82 16.86 3.46
N ILE A 15 -0.31 16.54 2.80
CA ILE A 15 -1.64 16.91 3.30
C ILE A 15 -1.95 16.21 4.63
N THR A 16 -1.66 14.91 4.73
CA THR A 16 -1.92 14.16 5.97
C THR A 16 -0.97 14.58 7.11
N SER A 17 0.28 14.94 6.80
CA SER A 17 1.19 15.47 7.82
C SER A 17 0.70 16.81 8.39
N ILE A 18 0.09 17.68 7.56
CA ILE A 18 -0.42 18.98 8.00
C ILE A 18 -1.77 18.81 8.72
N PHE A 19 -2.72 18.10 8.12
CA PHE A 19 -4.12 18.07 8.56
C PHE A 19 -4.51 16.79 9.31
N GLY A 20 -3.70 15.73 9.25
CA GLY A 20 -4.00 14.43 9.84
C GLY A 20 -4.24 14.44 11.33
N GLY A 21 -4.87 13.39 11.79
CA GLY A 21 -5.25 13.19 13.19
C GLY A 21 -4.12 12.67 14.08
N ARG A 22 -2.99 12.24 13.50
CA ARG A 22 -1.87 11.64 14.23
C ARG A 22 -0.53 12.21 13.79
N PRO A 23 0.11 13.09 14.59
CA PRO A 23 1.47 13.55 14.33
C PRO A 23 2.50 12.41 14.35
N GLY A 24 3.48 12.46 13.46
CA GLY A 24 4.51 11.44 13.32
C GLY A 24 4.12 10.24 12.46
N MET A 25 2.85 10.11 12.07
CA MET A 25 2.41 9.13 11.10
C MET A 25 2.81 9.54 9.68
N ILE A 26 3.23 8.58 8.87
CA ILE A 26 3.63 8.80 7.47
C ILE A 26 2.60 8.14 6.56
N SER A 27 2.09 8.91 5.61
CA SER A 27 1.17 8.42 4.57
C SER A 27 1.77 8.64 3.18
N GLY A 28 1.33 7.85 2.21
CA GLY A 28 1.80 7.96 0.83
C GLY A 28 1.14 6.93 -0.06
N ALA A 29 1.69 6.72 -1.25
CA ALA A 29 1.26 5.66 -2.15
C ALA A 29 1.52 4.28 -1.55
N THR A 30 0.51 3.41 -1.52
CA THR A 30 0.62 2.07 -0.92
C THR A 30 0.38 0.96 -1.92
N GLY A 31 1.07 -0.17 -1.69
CA GLY A 31 0.89 -1.37 -2.49
C GLY A 31 -0.53 -1.93 -2.42
N ALA A 32 -1.21 -1.77 -1.29
CA ALA A 32 -2.60 -2.21 -1.11
C ALA A 32 -3.55 -1.54 -2.10
N ILE A 33 -3.43 -0.21 -2.25
CA ILE A 33 -4.25 0.54 -3.22
C ILE A 33 -3.82 0.24 -4.66
N ALA A 34 -2.52 0.07 -4.92
CA ALA A 34 -2.03 -0.33 -6.24
C ALA A 34 -2.64 -1.65 -6.72
N ILE A 35 -2.77 -2.64 -5.83
CA ILE A 35 -3.39 -3.94 -6.16
C ILE A 35 -4.86 -3.79 -6.53
N VAL A 36 -5.61 -2.94 -5.83
CA VAL A 36 -7.00 -2.65 -6.18
C VAL A 36 -7.11 -2.10 -7.61
N PHE A 37 -6.18 -1.24 -8.02
CA PHE A 37 -6.16 -0.71 -9.37
C PHE A 37 -5.75 -1.74 -10.43
N ILE A 38 -4.98 -2.77 -10.08
CA ILE A 38 -4.75 -3.90 -11.01
C ILE A 38 -6.08 -4.57 -11.37
N GLY A 39 -6.95 -4.80 -10.38
CA GLY A 39 -8.30 -5.32 -10.60
C GLY A 39 -9.14 -4.41 -11.51
N LEU A 40 -9.16 -3.10 -11.23
CA LEU A 40 -9.86 -2.11 -12.08
C LEU A 40 -9.36 -2.15 -13.54
N ILE A 41 -8.04 -2.18 -13.74
CA ILE A 41 -7.43 -2.23 -15.08
C ILE A 41 -7.84 -3.51 -15.81
N GLN A 42 -7.86 -4.65 -15.13
CA GLN A 42 -8.27 -5.92 -15.72
C GLN A 42 -9.74 -5.88 -16.14
N GLU A 43 -10.63 -5.36 -15.30
CA GLU A 43 -12.07 -5.23 -15.62
C GLU A 43 -12.30 -4.28 -16.80
N LEU A 44 -11.61 -3.15 -16.85
CA LEU A 44 -11.68 -2.21 -17.97
C LEU A 44 -11.22 -2.85 -19.27
N LYS A 45 -10.13 -3.63 -19.26
CA LYS A 45 -9.63 -4.34 -20.45
C LYS A 45 -10.53 -5.50 -20.88
N LEU A 46 -11.25 -6.11 -19.97
CA LEU A 46 -12.27 -7.12 -20.29
C LEU A 46 -13.52 -6.50 -20.93
N ALA A 47 -13.90 -5.30 -20.45
CA ALA A 47 -15.05 -4.57 -20.99
C ALA A 47 -14.74 -3.95 -22.36
N ASP A 48 -13.52 -3.45 -22.55
CA ASP A 48 -13.02 -2.89 -23.81
C ASP A 48 -11.53 -3.22 -23.99
N PRO A 49 -11.20 -4.28 -24.78
CA PRO A 49 -9.81 -4.66 -25.07
C PRO A 49 -9.00 -3.57 -25.80
N SER A 50 -9.67 -2.61 -26.46
CA SER A 50 -9.03 -1.52 -27.20
C SER A 50 -8.78 -0.27 -26.37
N ILE A 51 -9.17 -0.26 -25.07
CA ILE A 51 -9.04 0.90 -24.19
C ILE A 51 -7.58 1.34 -24.08
N ASN A 52 -7.34 2.62 -24.31
CA ASN A 52 -5.99 3.17 -24.26
C ASN A 52 -5.54 3.44 -22.80
N THR A 53 -4.23 3.56 -22.60
CA THR A 53 -3.63 3.77 -21.28
C THR A 53 -4.05 5.10 -20.66
N ASP A 54 -4.27 6.14 -21.47
CA ASP A 54 -4.69 7.45 -20.99
C ASP A 54 -6.10 7.41 -20.39
N THR A 55 -7.02 6.72 -21.06
CA THR A 55 -8.38 6.51 -20.55
C THR A 55 -8.36 5.69 -19.25
N ILE A 56 -7.59 4.61 -19.19
CA ILE A 56 -7.42 3.82 -17.95
C ILE A 56 -6.92 4.72 -16.81
N THR A 57 -5.97 5.61 -17.10
CA THR A 57 -5.43 6.55 -16.11
C THR A 57 -6.50 7.51 -15.60
N GLN A 58 -7.39 8.00 -16.47
CA GLN A 58 -8.53 8.83 -16.05
C GLN A 58 -9.49 8.06 -15.13
N TYR A 59 -9.78 6.78 -15.41
CA TYR A 59 -10.58 5.93 -14.54
C TYR A 59 -9.97 5.83 -13.13
N ILE A 60 -8.65 5.64 -13.05
CA ILE A 60 -7.94 5.60 -11.77
C ILE A 60 -8.09 6.93 -11.02
N PHE A 61 -7.86 8.07 -11.68
CA PHE A 61 -7.92 9.38 -11.02
C PHE A 61 -9.34 9.71 -10.50
N VAL A 62 -10.38 9.44 -11.30
CA VAL A 62 -11.78 9.61 -10.84
C VAL A 62 -12.08 8.69 -9.66
N THR A 63 -11.63 7.44 -9.71
CA THR A 63 -11.79 6.48 -8.61
C THR A 63 -11.13 6.99 -7.33
N VAL A 64 -9.92 7.57 -7.42
CA VAL A 64 -9.20 8.15 -6.27
C VAL A 64 -9.95 9.34 -5.70
N VAL A 65 -10.46 10.25 -6.54
CA VAL A 65 -11.25 11.40 -6.09
C VAL A 65 -12.51 10.95 -5.36
N LEU A 66 -13.26 10.00 -5.92
CA LEU A 66 -14.46 9.45 -5.29
C LEU A 66 -14.14 8.73 -3.97
N ALA A 67 -13.08 7.93 -3.95
CA ALA A 67 -12.62 7.28 -2.72
C ALA A 67 -12.28 8.32 -1.64
N GLY A 68 -11.61 9.40 -2.01
CA GLY A 68 -11.32 10.51 -1.11
C GLY A 68 -12.58 11.18 -0.56
N ILE A 69 -13.61 11.38 -1.39
CA ILE A 69 -14.91 11.90 -0.94
C ILE A 69 -15.55 10.95 0.08
N ILE A 70 -15.56 9.65 -0.21
CA ILE A 70 -16.11 8.64 0.71
C ILE A 70 -15.36 8.63 2.05
N GLN A 71 -14.02 8.69 2.02
CA GLN A 71 -13.20 8.75 3.23
C GLN A 71 -13.47 10.01 4.05
N MET A 72 -13.59 11.15 3.38
CA MET A 72 -13.89 12.43 4.03
C MET A 72 -15.28 12.40 4.68
N LEU A 73 -16.29 11.87 3.99
CA LEU A 73 -17.63 11.67 4.56
C LEU A 73 -17.59 10.71 5.75
N ALA A 74 -16.85 9.62 5.66
CA ALA A 74 -16.67 8.69 6.78
C ALA A 74 -16.08 9.38 8.02
N GLY A 75 -15.11 10.29 7.83
CA GLY A 75 -14.56 11.10 8.91
C GLY A 75 -15.57 12.08 9.50
N PHE A 76 -16.35 12.81 8.67
CA PHE A 76 -17.40 13.73 9.12
C PHE A 76 -18.52 13.02 9.90
N PHE A 77 -18.97 11.87 9.42
CA PHE A 77 -19.98 11.05 10.12
C PHE A 77 -19.39 10.24 11.29
N LYS A 78 -18.13 10.48 11.64
CA LYS A 78 -17.44 9.82 12.78
C LYS A 78 -17.44 8.29 12.66
N LEU A 79 -17.36 7.76 11.44
CA LEU A 79 -17.35 6.33 11.17
C LEU A 79 -15.99 5.68 11.50
N GLY A 80 -14.94 6.45 11.76
CA GLY A 80 -13.63 5.94 12.16
C GLY A 80 -13.64 5.03 13.40
N LYS A 81 -14.67 5.13 14.24
CA LYS A 81 -14.87 4.22 15.37
C LYS A 81 -15.26 2.78 14.97
N PHE A 82 -15.85 2.60 13.77
CA PHE A 82 -16.29 1.29 13.30
C PHE A 82 -15.12 0.38 12.90
N ILE A 83 -13.92 0.90 12.70
CA ILE A 83 -12.72 0.08 12.50
C ILE A 83 -12.50 -0.91 13.65
N ARG A 84 -12.93 -0.55 14.87
CA ARG A 84 -12.86 -1.42 16.05
C ARG A 84 -13.75 -2.66 15.96
N LEU A 85 -14.67 -2.68 14.99
CA LEU A 85 -15.53 -3.84 14.73
C LEU A 85 -14.85 -4.88 13.83
N VAL A 86 -13.74 -4.52 13.18
CA VAL A 86 -12.98 -5.47 12.37
C VAL A 86 -12.19 -6.39 13.31
N PRO A 87 -12.50 -7.69 13.34
CA PRO A 87 -11.83 -8.63 14.23
C PRO A 87 -10.36 -8.79 13.88
N GLN A 88 -9.55 -9.11 14.88
CA GLN A 88 -8.10 -9.25 14.71
C GLN A 88 -7.73 -10.38 13.73
N SER A 89 -8.51 -11.47 13.69
CA SER A 89 -8.35 -12.57 12.75
C SER A 89 -8.50 -12.13 11.29
N VAL A 90 -9.47 -11.25 11.00
CA VAL A 90 -9.67 -10.66 9.65
C VAL A 90 -8.50 -9.78 9.27
N MET A 91 -7.98 -9.02 10.24
CA MET A 91 -6.84 -8.13 10.02
C MET A 91 -5.55 -8.89 9.73
N TYR A 92 -5.27 -9.94 10.49
CA TYR A 92 -4.15 -10.84 10.21
C TYR A 92 -4.29 -11.49 8.82
N GLY A 93 -5.50 -11.92 8.48
CA GLY A 93 -5.78 -12.48 7.15
C GLY A 93 -5.52 -11.48 6.03
N PHE A 94 -6.00 -10.25 6.19
CA PHE A 94 -5.82 -9.17 5.23
C PHE A 94 -4.34 -8.81 5.03
N VAL A 95 -3.61 -8.54 6.12
CA VAL A 95 -2.20 -8.12 6.06
C VAL A 95 -1.31 -9.23 5.50
N ASN A 96 -1.54 -10.49 5.91
CA ASN A 96 -0.79 -11.63 5.39
C ASN A 96 -1.11 -11.91 3.92
N GLY A 97 -2.39 -11.83 3.53
CA GLY A 97 -2.80 -11.93 2.14
C GLY A 97 -2.15 -10.87 1.27
N LEU A 98 -2.14 -9.60 1.74
CA LEU A 98 -1.46 -8.50 1.07
C LEU A 98 0.04 -8.76 0.91
N ALA A 99 0.72 -9.20 1.95
CA ALA A 99 2.14 -9.52 1.91
C ALA A 99 2.45 -10.61 0.86
N ILE A 100 1.62 -11.66 0.79
CA ILE A 100 1.75 -12.72 -0.22
C ILE A 100 1.56 -12.16 -1.63
N VAL A 101 0.55 -11.31 -1.86
CA VAL A 101 0.30 -10.71 -3.18
C VAL A 101 1.46 -9.80 -3.58
N ILE A 102 1.99 -8.97 -2.67
CA ILE A 102 3.19 -8.14 -2.93
C ILE A 102 4.38 -9.03 -3.32
N PHE A 103 4.61 -10.13 -2.60
CA PHE A 103 5.68 -11.06 -2.91
C PHE A 103 5.49 -11.70 -4.29
N MET A 104 4.29 -12.20 -4.59
CA MET A 104 3.98 -12.82 -5.89
C MET A 104 4.13 -11.84 -7.05
N ALA A 105 3.78 -10.57 -6.86
CA ALA A 105 3.92 -9.55 -7.88
C ALA A 105 5.40 -9.35 -8.31
N GLN A 106 6.37 -9.66 -7.44
CA GLN A 106 7.79 -9.52 -7.77
C GLN A 106 8.26 -10.52 -8.82
N PHE A 107 7.57 -11.63 -9.02
CA PHE A 107 7.93 -12.59 -10.07
C PHE A 107 7.80 -12.01 -11.48
N SER A 108 6.99 -10.98 -11.67
CA SER A 108 6.90 -10.27 -12.96
C SER A 108 8.22 -9.59 -13.35
N SER A 109 9.03 -9.18 -12.38
CA SER A 109 10.36 -8.57 -12.60
C SER A 109 11.40 -9.53 -13.16
N PHE A 110 11.14 -10.84 -13.11
CA PHE A 110 11.97 -11.90 -13.69
C PHE A 110 11.54 -12.30 -15.11
N LYS A 111 10.65 -11.50 -15.71
CA LYS A 111 10.17 -11.69 -17.08
C LYS A 111 10.61 -10.53 -17.96
N THR A 112 11.03 -10.85 -19.18
CA THR A 112 11.33 -9.88 -20.25
C THR A 112 10.40 -10.20 -21.42
N GLU A 113 9.62 -9.23 -21.89
CA GLU A 113 8.64 -9.39 -22.98
C GLU A 113 7.62 -10.55 -22.76
N GLY A 114 7.30 -10.82 -21.47
CA GLY A 114 6.35 -11.88 -21.10
C GLY A 114 6.97 -13.26 -20.85
N GLU A 115 8.18 -13.52 -21.32
CA GLU A 115 8.93 -14.76 -21.12
C GLU A 115 9.83 -14.68 -19.87
N TRP A 116 10.05 -15.82 -19.23
CA TRP A 116 10.98 -15.90 -18.10
C TRP A 116 12.41 -15.63 -18.56
N MET A 117 13.12 -14.78 -17.82
CA MET A 117 14.53 -14.56 -18.06
C MET A 117 15.29 -15.89 -18.03
N SER A 118 16.28 -16.07 -18.90
CA SER A 118 17.12 -17.26 -18.98
C SER A 118 18.60 -16.90 -19.07
N GLY A 119 19.46 -17.88 -18.77
CA GLY A 119 20.90 -17.72 -18.89
C GLY A 119 21.51 -16.70 -17.92
N SER A 120 22.48 -15.93 -18.39
CA SER A 120 23.26 -14.97 -17.58
C SER A 120 22.39 -13.86 -16.99
N SER A 121 21.39 -13.38 -17.72
CA SER A 121 20.48 -12.31 -17.26
C SER A 121 19.72 -12.71 -15.99
N LEU A 122 19.25 -13.96 -15.91
CA LEU A 122 18.56 -14.48 -14.73
C LEU A 122 19.52 -14.55 -13.52
N TYR A 123 20.74 -15.05 -13.72
CA TYR A 123 21.72 -15.15 -12.63
C TYR A 123 22.16 -13.78 -12.11
N ILE A 124 22.35 -12.80 -13.01
CA ILE A 124 22.65 -11.41 -12.62
C ILE A 124 21.47 -10.83 -11.82
N MET A 125 20.25 -10.97 -12.32
CA MET A 125 19.04 -10.48 -11.63
C MET A 125 18.92 -11.10 -10.25
N LEU A 126 19.02 -12.42 -10.11
CA LEU A 126 18.97 -13.13 -8.83
C LEU A 126 20.09 -12.71 -7.89
N GLY A 127 21.32 -12.59 -8.39
CA GLY A 127 22.45 -12.16 -7.59
C GLY A 127 22.27 -10.75 -7.02
N LEU A 128 21.80 -9.80 -7.83
CA LEU A 128 21.55 -8.43 -7.39
C LEU A 128 20.35 -8.33 -6.43
N VAL A 129 19.29 -9.11 -6.64
CA VAL A 129 18.14 -9.21 -5.72
C VAL A 129 18.61 -9.76 -4.37
N LEU A 130 19.35 -10.86 -4.35
CA LEU A 130 19.89 -11.46 -3.13
C LEU A 130 20.85 -10.49 -2.41
N LEU A 131 21.73 -9.82 -3.14
CA LEU A 131 22.61 -8.80 -2.56
C LEU A 131 21.82 -7.67 -1.91
N THR A 132 20.77 -7.16 -2.57
CA THR A 132 19.86 -6.16 -2.01
C THR A 132 19.27 -6.63 -0.70
N MET A 133 18.71 -7.86 -0.67
CA MET A 133 18.13 -8.45 0.52
C MET A 133 19.15 -8.62 1.65
N LEU A 134 20.36 -9.08 1.33
CA LEU A 134 21.45 -9.23 2.30
C LEU A 134 21.86 -7.89 2.93
N ILE A 135 21.95 -6.83 2.13
CA ILE A 135 22.28 -5.49 2.65
C ILE A 135 21.15 -4.99 3.56
N ILE A 136 19.88 -5.11 3.14
CA ILE A 136 18.74 -4.63 3.93
C ILE A 136 18.65 -5.38 5.25
N PHE A 137 18.93 -6.68 5.28
CA PHE A 137 18.87 -7.51 6.48
C PHE A 137 20.13 -7.36 7.36
N GLY A 138 21.30 -7.22 6.76
CA GLY A 138 22.59 -7.22 7.45
C GLY A 138 23.03 -5.87 7.97
N LEU A 139 22.82 -4.80 7.20
CA LEU A 139 23.31 -3.46 7.54
C LEU A 139 22.79 -2.94 8.88
N PRO A 140 21.50 -3.12 9.26
CA PRO A 140 20.99 -2.65 10.56
C PRO A 140 21.64 -3.33 11.76
N LYS A 141 22.31 -4.48 11.57
CA LYS A 141 23.06 -5.18 12.61
C LYS A 141 24.46 -4.57 12.83
N ILE A 142 24.97 -3.87 11.81
CA ILE A 142 26.31 -3.25 11.83
C ILE A 142 26.18 -1.76 12.19
N THR A 143 25.27 -1.06 11.51
CA THR A 143 25.04 0.38 11.74
C THR A 143 23.58 0.76 11.54
N LYS A 144 23.11 1.67 12.36
CA LYS A 144 21.77 2.30 12.25
C LYS A 144 21.84 3.72 11.68
N ALA A 145 23.04 4.21 11.36
CA ALA A 145 23.24 5.58 10.88
C ALA A 145 22.75 5.78 9.46
N ILE A 146 22.74 4.70 8.64
CA ILE A 146 22.33 4.76 7.22
C ILE A 146 21.09 3.88 7.03
N PRO A 147 20.03 4.40 6.39
CA PRO A 147 18.87 3.58 6.02
C PRO A 147 19.29 2.42 5.11
N SER A 148 19.05 1.18 5.56
CA SER A 148 19.52 -0.02 4.85
C SER A 148 18.96 -0.16 3.43
N SER A 149 17.73 0.25 3.20
CA SER A 149 17.12 0.27 1.87
C SER A 149 17.81 1.22 0.90
N LEU A 150 18.16 2.43 1.37
CA LEU A 150 18.90 3.41 0.58
C LEU A 150 20.30 2.90 0.26
N ALA A 151 21.02 2.37 1.26
CA ALA A 151 22.34 1.78 1.08
C ALA A 151 22.32 0.63 0.05
N ALA A 152 21.31 -0.25 0.13
CA ALA A 152 21.16 -1.36 -0.82
C ALA A 152 20.98 -0.87 -2.25
N ILE A 153 20.11 0.12 -2.48
CA ILE A 153 19.88 0.71 -3.80
C ILE A 153 21.17 1.33 -4.33
N LEU A 154 21.88 2.12 -3.53
CA LEU A 154 23.11 2.79 -3.95
C LEU A 154 24.24 1.80 -4.26
N VAL A 155 24.41 0.75 -3.45
CA VAL A 155 25.42 -0.29 -3.68
C VAL A 155 25.12 -1.06 -4.96
N VAL A 156 23.88 -1.50 -5.15
CA VAL A 156 23.50 -2.24 -6.36
C VAL A 156 23.59 -1.35 -7.60
N PHE A 157 23.17 -0.09 -7.51
CA PHE A 157 23.35 0.90 -8.58
C PHE A 157 24.82 1.09 -8.94
N GLY A 158 25.68 1.27 -7.92
CA GLY A 158 27.14 1.41 -8.12
C GLY A 158 27.76 0.18 -8.77
N LEU A 159 27.39 -1.03 -8.34
CA LEU A 159 27.87 -2.27 -8.94
C LEU A 159 27.46 -2.43 -10.40
N VAL A 160 26.18 -2.15 -10.71
CA VAL A 160 25.66 -2.22 -12.08
C VAL A 160 26.41 -1.24 -12.99
N LYS A 161 26.71 -0.03 -12.52
CA LYS A 161 27.47 0.97 -13.29
C LYS A 161 28.95 0.64 -13.41
N PHE A 162 29.55 0.11 -12.33
CA PHE A 162 31.01 -0.18 -12.33
C PHE A 162 31.35 -1.39 -13.21
N PHE A 163 30.52 -2.43 -13.19
CA PHE A 163 30.72 -3.64 -13.97
C PHE A 163 29.98 -3.64 -15.32
N ASP A 164 29.31 -2.54 -15.67
CA ASP A 164 28.49 -2.39 -16.89
C ASP A 164 27.50 -3.57 -17.10
N LEU A 165 26.84 -3.97 -16.01
CA LEU A 165 25.93 -5.11 -16.04
C LEU A 165 24.67 -4.76 -16.83
N GLN A 166 24.32 -5.61 -17.78
CA GLN A 166 23.10 -5.46 -18.57
C GLN A 166 21.89 -5.85 -17.71
N THR A 167 21.23 -4.86 -17.12
CA THR A 167 20.03 -5.03 -16.28
C THR A 167 18.98 -4.00 -16.63
N THR A 168 17.72 -4.39 -16.52
CA THR A 168 16.59 -3.46 -16.71
C THR A 168 16.60 -2.40 -15.61
N SER A 169 16.49 -1.15 -16.01
CA SER A 169 16.34 0.00 -15.11
C SER A 169 14.89 0.47 -15.02
N VAL A 170 14.57 1.33 -14.06
CA VAL A 170 13.25 1.93 -13.92
C VAL A 170 12.90 2.77 -15.15
N GLY A 171 13.88 3.45 -15.74
CA GLY A 171 13.72 4.27 -16.95
C GLY A 171 13.33 3.47 -18.19
N ASP A 172 13.73 2.18 -18.26
CA ASP A 172 13.35 1.28 -19.35
C ASP A 172 11.88 0.88 -19.28
N LEU A 173 11.30 0.85 -18.08
CA LEU A 173 9.86 0.56 -17.89
C LEU A 173 8.96 1.75 -18.19
N ALA A 174 9.43 2.96 -17.87
CA ALA A 174 8.69 4.17 -18.16
C ALA A 174 9.61 5.40 -18.08
N SER A 175 9.47 6.34 -19.01
CA SER A 175 10.23 7.59 -18.97
C SER A 175 9.80 8.41 -17.75
N ILE A 176 10.74 8.67 -16.84
CA ILE A 176 10.53 9.54 -15.68
C ILE A 176 11.00 10.95 -16.08
N LYS A 177 10.11 11.73 -16.67
CA LYS A 177 10.36 13.14 -16.88
C LYS A 177 10.00 13.86 -15.58
N GLY A 178 11.00 14.27 -14.82
CA GLY A 178 10.79 15.03 -13.59
C GLY A 178 10.01 16.32 -13.86
N GLY A 179 9.24 16.75 -12.85
CA GLY A 179 8.46 17.96 -12.92
C GLY A 179 7.51 18.08 -11.74
N PHE A 180 6.89 19.24 -11.62
CA PHE A 180 5.80 19.41 -10.66
C PHE A 180 4.57 18.58 -11.09
N PRO A 181 3.82 17.97 -10.16
CA PRO A 181 2.60 17.24 -10.50
C PRO A 181 1.66 18.09 -11.34
N PRO A 182 1.29 17.67 -12.57
CA PRO A 182 0.40 18.45 -13.41
C PRO A 182 -1.00 18.45 -12.82
N PHE A 183 -1.62 19.62 -12.71
CA PHE A 183 -3.03 19.71 -12.37
C PHE A 183 -3.86 19.28 -13.57
N ASN A 184 -4.70 18.29 -13.39
CA ASN A 184 -5.61 17.79 -14.42
C ASN A 184 -6.98 17.53 -13.78
N ILE A 185 -8.03 17.97 -14.45
CA ILE A 185 -9.40 17.63 -14.06
C ILE A 185 -9.70 16.29 -14.74
N PRO A 186 -9.81 15.17 -13.96
CA PRO A 186 -10.11 13.89 -14.56
C PRO A 186 -11.45 13.93 -15.30
N SER A 187 -11.45 13.51 -16.56
CA SER A 187 -12.63 13.52 -17.41
C SER A 187 -12.96 12.12 -17.88
N LEU A 188 -14.19 11.70 -17.67
CA LEU A 188 -14.73 10.44 -18.17
C LEU A 188 -16.12 10.66 -18.75
N PRO A 189 -16.56 9.79 -19.67
CA PRO A 189 -17.95 9.76 -20.10
C PRO A 189 -18.87 9.62 -18.88
N MET A 190 -19.89 10.48 -18.78
CA MET A 190 -20.87 10.47 -17.69
C MET A 190 -21.98 9.46 -17.94
N ASP A 191 -21.65 8.29 -18.47
CA ASP A 191 -22.61 7.23 -18.75
C ASP A 191 -22.77 6.26 -17.55
N PHE A 192 -23.88 5.56 -17.53
CA PHE A 192 -24.21 4.64 -16.45
C PHE A 192 -23.22 3.47 -16.32
N LYS A 193 -22.65 3.03 -17.44
CA LYS A 193 -21.67 1.93 -17.47
C LYS A 193 -20.38 2.33 -16.75
N THR A 194 -19.89 3.55 -16.98
CA THR A 194 -18.71 4.10 -16.29
C THR A 194 -18.90 4.08 -14.77
N TRP A 195 -20.05 4.53 -14.29
CA TRP A 195 -20.31 4.60 -12.84
C TRP A 195 -20.45 3.22 -12.20
N ILE A 196 -21.05 2.23 -12.88
CA ILE A 196 -21.13 0.84 -12.38
C ILE A 196 -19.74 0.28 -12.10
N ILE A 197 -18.75 0.60 -12.94
CA ILE A 197 -17.38 0.13 -12.76
C ILE A 197 -16.67 0.91 -11.66
N ILE A 198 -16.77 2.24 -11.66
CA ILE A 198 -15.97 3.10 -10.75
C ILE A 198 -16.43 3.02 -9.30
N ILE A 199 -17.74 3.05 -9.04
CA ILE A 199 -18.28 3.16 -7.68
C ILE A 199 -17.81 2.01 -6.77
N PRO A 200 -17.87 0.74 -7.17
CA PRO A 200 -17.37 -0.35 -6.33
C PRO A 200 -15.89 -0.19 -5.98
N TYR A 201 -15.06 0.14 -6.97
CA TYR A 201 -13.62 0.35 -6.73
C TYR A 201 -13.33 1.57 -5.85
N ALA A 202 -14.10 2.64 -5.98
CA ALA A 202 -13.98 3.80 -5.09
C ALA A 202 -14.29 3.43 -3.63
N PHE A 203 -15.33 2.63 -3.39
CA PHE A 203 -15.62 2.10 -2.06
C PHE A 203 -14.50 1.18 -1.54
N ILE A 204 -13.95 0.32 -2.40
CA ILE A 204 -12.85 -0.57 -2.07
C ILE A 204 -11.61 0.23 -1.65
N VAL A 205 -11.18 1.19 -2.48
CA VAL A 205 -10.03 2.06 -2.19
C VAL A 205 -10.26 2.86 -0.90
N ALA A 206 -11.47 3.40 -0.71
CA ALA A 206 -11.82 4.13 0.50
C ALA A 206 -11.74 3.24 1.74
N ALA A 207 -12.31 2.04 1.68
CA ALA A 207 -12.32 1.10 2.80
C ALA A 207 -10.90 0.63 3.15
N VAL A 208 -10.11 0.19 2.17
CA VAL A 208 -8.72 -0.23 2.36
C VAL A 208 -7.89 0.90 2.95
N GLY A 209 -7.99 2.10 2.38
CA GLY A 209 -7.24 3.26 2.85
C GLY A 209 -7.62 3.68 4.27
N LEU A 210 -8.90 3.64 4.65
CA LEU A 210 -9.35 3.91 6.01
C LEU A 210 -8.89 2.85 6.99
N VAL A 211 -9.02 1.56 6.64
CA VAL A 211 -8.58 0.44 7.48
C VAL A 211 -7.09 0.57 7.77
N GLU A 212 -6.24 0.69 6.75
CA GLU A 212 -4.78 0.81 6.93
C GLU A 212 -4.41 2.05 7.75
N SER A 213 -5.03 3.20 7.46
CA SER A 213 -4.72 4.45 8.18
C SER A 213 -5.12 4.42 9.64
N LEU A 214 -6.29 3.91 9.95
CA LEU A 214 -6.77 3.84 11.33
C LEU A 214 -6.04 2.76 12.14
N LEU A 215 -5.59 1.67 11.49
CA LEU A 215 -4.73 0.67 12.10
C LEU A 215 -3.36 1.23 12.45
N THR A 216 -2.74 1.92 11.48
CA THR A 216 -1.47 2.61 11.69
C THR A 216 -1.58 3.62 12.83
N LEU A 217 -2.67 4.39 12.88
CA LEU A 217 -2.95 5.33 13.96
C LEU A 217 -3.01 4.63 15.31
N ASN A 218 -3.79 3.55 15.43
CA ASN A 218 -3.93 2.79 16.67
C ASN A 218 -2.57 2.21 17.15
N LEU A 219 -1.79 1.65 16.22
CA LEU A 219 -0.47 1.11 16.53
C LEU A 219 0.47 2.19 17.06
N ILE A 220 0.46 3.37 16.45
CA ILE A 220 1.27 4.50 16.92
C ILE A 220 0.77 5.00 18.28
N ASP A 221 -0.53 5.03 18.52
CA ASP A 221 -1.13 5.38 19.79
C ASP A 221 -0.63 4.48 20.92
N GLU A 222 -0.56 3.17 20.68
CA GLU A 222 -0.04 2.18 21.62
C GLU A 222 1.45 2.40 21.92
N ILE A 223 2.28 2.59 20.88
CA ILE A 223 3.73 2.75 21.02
C ILE A 223 4.10 4.07 21.73
N THR A 224 3.33 5.12 21.49
CA THR A 224 3.64 6.46 22.02
C THR A 224 2.86 6.81 23.28
N GLU A 225 1.98 5.91 23.73
CA GLU A 225 1.08 6.08 24.89
C GLU A 225 0.24 7.39 24.82
N THR A 226 -0.06 7.84 23.60
CA THR A 226 -0.86 9.05 23.33
C THR A 226 -1.97 8.74 22.37
N ARG A 227 -3.04 9.52 22.36
CA ARG A 227 -4.20 9.28 21.48
C ARG A 227 -4.24 10.22 20.30
N GLY A 228 -4.35 9.66 19.09
CA GLY A 228 -4.70 10.35 17.87
C GLY A 228 -6.22 10.50 17.69
N ASN A 229 -6.60 11.26 16.67
CA ASN A 229 -8.00 11.46 16.30
C ASN A 229 -8.30 10.77 14.96
N GLY A 230 -8.91 9.58 15.01
CA GLY A 230 -9.23 8.78 13.82
C GLY A 230 -10.19 9.46 12.85
N ASN A 231 -11.15 10.26 13.34
CA ASN A 231 -12.07 10.97 12.44
C ASN A 231 -11.34 12.07 11.66
N LYS A 232 -10.47 12.83 12.37
CA LYS A 232 -9.63 13.86 11.73
C LYS A 232 -8.68 13.23 10.73
N GLU A 233 -8.14 12.04 11.04
CA GLU A 233 -7.29 11.29 10.11
C GLU A 233 -8.06 10.87 8.86
N SER A 234 -9.27 10.32 9.02
CA SER A 234 -10.12 9.93 7.89
C SER A 234 -10.46 11.11 6.97
N VAL A 235 -10.76 12.29 7.53
CA VAL A 235 -10.98 13.51 6.76
C VAL A 235 -9.71 13.94 6.00
N ALA A 236 -8.55 13.91 6.67
CA ALA A 236 -7.28 14.29 6.06
C ALA A 236 -6.86 13.33 4.94
N GLN A 237 -7.04 12.02 5.12
CA GLN A 237 -6.79 11.00 4.09
C GLN A 237 -7.73 11.21 2.89
N GLY A 238 -9.02 11.49 3.15
CA GLY A 238 -9.97 11.81 2.10
C GLY A 238 -9.59 13.04 1.30
N MET A 239 -9.27 14.14 1.97
CA MET A 239 -8.80 15.38 1.34
C MET A 239 -7.50 15.14 0.53
N ALA A 240 -6.57 14.37 1.08
CA ALA A 240 -5.33 14.04 0.41
C ALA A 240 -5.56 13.23 -0.86
N ASN A 241 -6.44 12.24 -0.84
CA ASN A 241 -6.79 11.45 -2.01
C ASN A 241 -7.52 12.27 -3.07
N ILE A 242 -8.44 13.18 -2.68
CA ILE A 242 -9.09 14.10 -3.63
C ILE A 242 -8.02 14.94 -4.37
N VAL A 243 -7.14 15.61 -3.62
CA VAL A 243 -6.08 16.42 -4.23
C VAL A 243 -5.17 15.56 -5.11
N THR A 244 -4.79 14.38 -4.63
CA THR A 244 -3.94 13.46 -5.38
C THR A 244 -4.54 13.04 -6.71
N GLY A 245 -5.84 12.79 -6.78
CA GLY A 245 -6.53 12.47 -8.03
C GLY A 245 -6.50 13.60 -9.06
N PHE A 246 -6.54 14.87 -8.60
CA PHE A 246 -6.39 16.03 -9.48
C PHE A 246 -4.94 16.30 -9.91
N PHE A 247 -3.96 15.82 -9.16
CA PHE A 247 -2.54 15.97 -9.47
C PHE A 247 -1.88 14.72 -10.06
N GLY A 248 -2.66 13.84 -10.66
CA GLY A 248 -2.15 12.71 -11.42
C GLY A 248 -1.58 11.57 -10.57
N GLY A 249 -1.95 11.50 -9.29
CA GLY A 249 -1.51 10.44 -8.39
C GLY A 249 -2.51 9.30 -8.28
N MET A 250 -2.02 8.12 -7.96
CA MET A 250 -2.81 6.88 -7.83
C MET A 250 -3.52 6.71 -6.49
N GLY A 251 -3.51 7.73 -5.62
CA GLY A 251 -4.03 7.59 -4.27
C GLY A 251 -3.12 6.81 -3.31
N GLY A 252 -3.51 6.78 -2.04
CA GLY A 252 -2.75 6.10 -0.99
C GLY A 252 -3.39 6.21 0.39
N CYS A 253 -2.63 5.82 1.40
CA CYS A 253 -3.05 5.81 2.80
C CYS A 253 -1.84 5.84 3.74
N ALA A 254 -2.06 5.71 5.04
CA ALA A 254 -0.96 5.62 5.99
C ALA A 254 -0.17 4.31 5.83
N MET A 255 1.13 4.40 6.05
CA MET A 255 2.06 3.28 5.90
C MET A 255 2.63 2.89 7.27
N ILE A 256 2.33 1.67 7.73
CA ILE A 256 2.77 1.14 9.03
C ILE A 256 4.30 1.20 9.15
N GLY A 257 5.01 0.61 8.18
CA GLY A 257 6.47 0.49 8.24
C GLY A 257 7.19 1.83 8.33
N GLN A 258 6.85 2.78 7.47
CA GLN A 258 7.44 4.12 7.44
C GLN A 258 7.08 4.92 8.69
N SER A 259 5.85 4.77 9.18
CA SER A 259 5.42 5.41 10.41
C SER A 259 6.17 4.89 11.62
N LEU A 260 6.38 3.57 11.73
CA LEU A 260 7.18 2.96 12.78
C LEU A 260 8.63 3.43 12.76
N ILE A 261 9.25 3.47 11.57
CA ILE A 261 10.62 3.99 11.40
C ILE A 261 10.68 5.46 11.87
N ASN A 262 9.73 6.28 11.46
CA ASN A 262 9.69 7.69 11.85
C ASN A 262 9.58 7.85 13.39
N ILE A 263 8.66 7.12 14.00
CA ILE A 263 8.44 7.15 15.47
C ILE A 263 9.63 6.58 16.24
N SER A 264 10.23 5.48 15.78
CA SER A 264 11.41 4.87 16.45
C SER A 264 12.65 5.76 16.38
N ASN A 265 12.75 6.63 15.37
CA ASN A 265 13.78 7.65 15.28
C ASN A 265 13.44 8.95 16.04
N GLY A 266 12.42 8.93 16.89
CA GLY A 266 12.10 10.03 17.79
C GLY A 266 11.12 11.06 17.25
N ALA A 267 10.54 10.87 16.06
CA ALA A 267 9.54 11.79 15.53
C ALA A 267 8.27 11.76 16.41
N ARG A 268 7.83 12.94 16.83
CA ARG A 268 6.61 13.12 17.64
C ARG A 268 5.72 14.24 17.11
N ALA A 269 6.21 15.00 16.13
CA ALA A 269 5.54 16.15 15.55
C ALA A 269 5.24 15.95 14.06
N ARG A 270 4.56 16.91 13.45
CA ARG A 270 4.17 16.91 12.03
C ARG A 270 5.34 17.21 11.08
N LEU A 271 6.38 17.88 11.61
CA LEU A 271 7.47 18.44 10.81
C LEU A 271 8.24 17.35 10.03
N SER A 272 8.43 16.16 10.62
CA SER A 272 9.13 15.07 9.95
C SER A 272 8.43 14.62 8.67
N GLY A 273 7.10 14.47 8.71
CA GLY A 273 6.32 14.09 7.53
C GLY A 273 6.25 15.22 6.49
N ILE A 274 6.15 16.47 6.91
CA ILE A 274 6.17 17.63 6.01
C ILE A 274 7.53 17.70 5.28
N ILE A 275 8.64 17.63 6.01
CA ILE A 275 9.98 17.65 5.42
C ILE A 275 10.17 16.45 4.48
N ALA A 276 9.77 15.24 4.89
CA ALA A 276 9.87 14.06 4.04
C ALA A 276 9.13 14.25 2.71
N SER A 277 7.91 14.79 2.75
CA SER A 277 7.10 15.05 1.54
C SER A 277 7.72 16.13 0.65
N VAL A 278 8.17 17.23 1.23
CA VAL A 278 8.83 18.32 0.48
C VAL A 278 10.13 17.84 -0.15
N MET A 279 10.96 17.09 0.61
CA MET A 279 12.20 16.52 0.07
C MET A 279 11.93 15.52 -1.05
N LEU A 280 10.85 14.74 -0.95
CA LEU A 280 10.42 13.83 -2.02
C LEU A 280 10.07 14.62 -3.30
N LEU A 281 9.35 15.74 -3.18
CA LEU A 281 9.06 16.61 -4.33
C LEU A 281 10.35 17.18 -4.95
N VAL A 282 11.27 17.69 -4.13
CA VAL A 282 12.59 18.16 -4.60
C VAL A 282 13.32 17.04 -5.34
N PHE A 283 13.28 15.82 -4.81
CA PHE A 283 13.91 14.69 -5.45
C PHE A 283 13.23 14.29 -6.77
N ILE A 284 11.91 14.38 -6.87
CA ILE A 284 11.17 14.19 -8.14
C ILE A 284 11.58 15.24 -9.17
N MET A 285 11.68 16.51 -8.78
CA MET A 285 11.98 17.61 -9.69
C MET A 285 13.43 17.57 -10.21
N PHE A 286 14.38 17.26 -9.35
CA PHE A 286 15.81 17.38 -9.68
C PHE A 286 16.52 16.02 -9.79
N GLY A 287 16.00 14.98 -9.17
CA GLY A 287 16.59 13.63 -9.13
C GLY A 287 15.95 12.62 -10.08
N SER A 288 15.03 13.02 -10.94
CA SER A 288 14.28 12.10 -11.82
C SER A 288 15.17 11.28 -12.74
N SER A 289 16.26 11.85 -13.24
CA SER A 289 17.25 11.12 -14.05
C SER A 289 17.99 10.04 -13.27
N LEU A 290 18.23 10.26 -11.97
CA LEU A 290 18.85 9.27 -11.09
C LEU A 290 17.87 8.15 -10.78
N ILE A 291 16.59 8.48 -10.53
CA ILE A 291 15.53 7.49 -10.30
C ILE A 291 15.40 6.55 -11.51
N GLY A 292 15.44 7.11 -12.73
CA GLY A 292 15.35 6.33 -13.96
C GLY A 292 16.50 5.31 -14.12
N GLN A 293 17.67 5.58 -13.56
CA GLN A 293 18.82 4.70 -13.64
C GLN A 293 18.87 3.60 -12.57
N VAL A 294 17.94 3.61 -11.60
CA VAL A 294 17.90 2.58 -10.54
C VAL A 294 17.61 1.21 -11.16
N PRO A 295 18.47 0.19 -10.88
CA PRO A 295 18.25 -1.17 -11.37
C PRO A 295 16.96 -1.77 -10.80
N LEU A 296 16.14 -2.40 -11.65
CA LEU A 296 14.90 -3.07 -11.24
C LEU A 296 15.18 -4.16 -10.19
N ALA A 297 16.33 -4.83 -10.26
CA ALA A 297 16.76 -5.82 -9.29
C ALA A 297 16.84 -5.27 -7.86
N ALA A 298 17.32 -4.03 -7.68
CA ALA A 298 17.38 -3.39 -6.37
C ALA A 298 15.96 -3.15 -5.79
N LEU A 299 15.03 -2.69 -6.62
CA LEU A 299 13.64 -2.48 -6.21
C LEU A 299 12.91 -3.79 -5.93
N THR A 300 13.14 -4.82 -6.75
CA THR A 300 12.58 -6.16 -6.55
C THR A 300 13.05 -6.75 -5.22
N GLY A 301 14.35 -6.70 -4.91
CA GLY A 301 14.90 -7.14 -3.63
C GLY A 301 14.33 -6.36 -2.44
N LEU A 302 14.20 -5.04 -2.59
CA LEU A 302 13.57 -4.18 -1.61
C LEU A 302 12.10 -4.58 -1.37
N MET A 303 11.32 -4.78 -2.43
CA MET A 303 9.90 -5.12 -2.31
C MET A 303 9.68 -6.52 -1.74
N ILE A 304 10.56 -7.48 -2.00
CA ILE A 304 10.55 -8.78 -1.33
C ILE A 304 10.77 -8.61 0.18
N MET A 305 11.72 -7.77 0.59
CA MET A 305 11.95 -7.47 2.01
C MET A 305 10.78 -6.74 2.64
N VAL A 306 10.12 -5.83 1.90
CA VAL A 306 8.87 -5.18 2.34
C VAL A 306 7.76 -6.21 2.54
N ALA A 307 7.59 -7.15 1.61
CA ALA A 307 6.59 -8.22 1.74
C ALA A 307 6.84 -9.07 3.00
N ILE A 308 8.10 -9.46 3.23
CA ILE A 308 8.51 -10.23 4.44
C ILE A 308 8.25 -9.41 5.72
N GLY A 309 8.52 -8.11 5.70
CA GLY A 309 8.30 -7.20 6.82
C GLY A 309 6.84 -6.86 7.04
N THR A 310 6.01 -6.86 6.00
CA THR A 310 4.56 -6.63 6.08
C THR A 310 3.83 -7.86 6.62
N PHE A 311 4.37 -9.06 6.37
CA PHE A 311 3.77 -10.30 6.85
C PHE A 311 3.72 -10.31 8.39
N GLU A 312 2.53 -10.52 8.94
CA GLU A 312 2.31 -10.50 10.40
C GLU A 312 2.71 -11.85 11.03
N TRP A 313 4.00 -11.99 11.33
CA TRP A 313 4.59 -13.22 11.90
C TRP A 313 4.00 -13.61 13.25
N VAL A 314 3.42 -12.64 13.98
CA VAL A 314 2.72 -12.89 15.24
C VAL A 314 1.51 -13.78 15.01
N SER A 315 0.81 -13.64 13.89
CA SER A 315 -0.33 -14.49 13.54
C SER A 315 0.04 -15.96 13.44
N VAL A 316 1.21 -16.27 12.86
CA VAL A 316 1.72 -17.66 12.76
C VAL A 316 2.08 -18.22 14.13
N ARG A 317 2.75 -17.41 14.97
CA ARG A 317 3.11 -17.83 16.34
C ARG A 317 1.89 -17.98 17.24
N ALA A 318 0.84 -17.22 16.97
CA ALA A 318 -0.41 -17.26 17.72
C ALA A 318 -1.35 -18.40 17.30
N LEU A 319 -1.11 -19.09 16.17
CA LEU A 319 -1.98 -20.16 15.66
C LEU A 319 -2.36 -21.19 16.72
N ASN A 320 -1.40 -21.59 17.58
CA ASN A 320 -1.66 -22.58 18.64
C ASN A 320 -2.50 -22.02 19.81
N LYS A 321 -2.65 -20.69 19.90
CA LYS A 321 -3.38 -20.01 20.99
C LYS A 321 -4.70 -19.41 20.53
N MET A 322 -4.89 -19.28 19.22
CA MET A 322 -6.12 -18.73 18.63
C MET A 322 -7.22 -19.79 18.59
N PRO A 323 -8.48 -19.39 18.79
CA PRO A 323 -9.63 -20.26 18.53
C PRO A 323 -9.63 -20.77 17.08
N LYS A 324 -10.01 -22.03 16.87
CA LYS A 324 -9.99 -22.66 15.53
C LYS A 324 -10.83 -21.90 14.48
N HIS A 325 -11.92 -21.28 14.91
CA HIS A 325 -12.79 -20.49 14.03
C HIS A 325 -12.12 -19.18 13.58
N ASP A 326 -11.33 -18.54 14.44
CA ASP A 326 -10.56 -17.35 14.08
C ASP A 326 -9.45 -17.68 13.07
N ILE A 327 -8.79 -18.83 13.25
CA ILE A 327 -7.81 -19.34 12.28
C ILE A 327 -8.49 -19.59 10.94
N PHE A 328 -9.69 -20.19 10.95
CA PHE A 328 -10.45 -20.44 9.72
C PHE A 328 -10.81 -19.13 9.00
N VAL A 329 -11.32 -18.14 9.72
CA VAL A 329 -11.60 -16.79 9.15
C VAL A 329 -10.33 -16.17 8.56
N MET A 330 -9.22 -16.20 9.29
CA MET A 330 -7.93 -15.69 8.81
C MET A 330 -7.50 -16.36 7.50
N ILE A 331 -7.56 -17.69 7.44
CA ILE A 331 -7.18 -18.46 6.23
C ILE A 331 -8.10 -18.10 5.06
N VAL A 332 -9.41 -18.01 5.26
CA VAL A 332 -10.36 -17.64 4.20
C VAL A 332 -10.06 -16.24 3.67
N VAL A 333 -9.79 -15.29 4.56
CA VAL A 333 -9.42 -13.91 4.16
C VAL A 333 -8.11 -13.92 3.34
N ILE A 334 -7.10 -14.68 3.74
CA ILE A 334 -5.85 -14.85 2.96
C ILE A 334 -6.17 -15.40 1.56
N LEU A 335 -6.93 -16.50 1.49
CA LEU A 335 -7.26 -17.14 0.22
C LEU A 335 -8.04 -16.21 -0.70
N VAL A 336 -9.06 -15.53 -0.18
CA VAL A 336 -9.84 -14.55 -0.98
C VAL A 336 -8.94 -13.42 -1.46
N THR A 337 -8.04 -12.90 -0.61
CA THR A 337 -7.09 -11.85 -1.00
C THR A 337 -6.17 -12.31 -2.13
N VAL A 338 -5.60 -13.50 -2.02
CA VAL A 338 -4.59 -14.01 -2.95
C VAL A 338 -5.22 -14.44 -4.29
N PHE A 339 -6.35 -15.14 -4.26
CA PHE A 339 -6.95 -15.70 -5.47
C PHE A 339 -7.89 -14.73 -6.21
N MET A 340 -8.64 -13.93 -5.47
CA MET A 340 -9.58 -12.99 -6.10
C MET A 340 -8.96 -11.61 -6.36
N HIS A 341 -7.76 -11.35 -5.85
CA HIS A 341 -7.07 -10.05 -5.94
C HIS A 341 -7.94 -8.86 -5.52
N ASN A 342 -8.97 -9.13 -4.70
CA ASN A 342 -9.95 -8.15 -4.24
C ASN A 342 -9.91 -8.05 -2.71
N LEU A 343 -9.08 -7.11 -2.24
CA LEU A 343 -8.85 -6.90 -0.81
C LEU A 343 -10.10 -6.50 -0.04
N ALA A 344 -11.00 -5.73 -0.65
CA ALA A 344 -12.21 -5.32 0.05
C ALA A 344 -13.20 -6.46 0.18
N LEU A 345 -13.35 -7.29 -0.85
CA LEU A 345 -14.15 -8.51 -0.77
C LEU A 345 -13.61 -9.42 0.34
N ALA A 346 -12.29 -9.56 0.44
CA ALA A 346 -11.65 -10.36 1.48
C ALA A 346 -12.00 -9.85 2.89
N VAL A 347 -11.89 -8.55 3.14
CA VAL A 347 -12.26 -7.94 4.43
C VAL A 347 -13.75 -8.08 4.69
N PHE A 348 -14.61 -7.82 3.68
CA PHE A 348 -16.06 -7.93 3.80
C PHE A 348 -16.49 -9.36 4.15
N VAL A 349 -15.99 -10.36 3.42
CA VAL A 349 -16.22 -11.78 3.70
C VAL A 349 -15.73 -12.14 5.10
N GLY A 350 -14.53 -11.69 5.47
CA GLY A 350 -13.95 -11.92 6.78
C GLY A 350 -14.79 -11.36 7.92
N VAL A 351 -15.28 -10.12 7.79
CA VAL A 351 -16.14 -9.48 8.79
C VAL A 351 -17.48 -10.22 8.92
N ILE A 352 -18.12 -10.58 7.80
CA ILE A 352 -19.37 -11.37 7.83
C ILE A 352 -19.14 -12.72 8.50
N MET A 353 -18.10 -13.44 8.12
CA MET A 353 -17.78 -14.74 8.72
C MET A 353 -17.50 -14.64 10.21
N SER A 354 -16.74 -13.62 10.62
CA SER A 354 -16.45 -13.41 12.03
C SER A 354 -17.71 -13.02 12.83
N ALA A 355 -18.61 -12.24 12.25
CA ALA A 355 -19.91 -11.93 12.87
C ALA A 355 -20.78 -13.18 13.04
N LEU A 356 -20.80 -14.07 12.03
CA LEU A 356 -21.52 -15.35 12.09
C LEU A 356 -20.93 -16.28 13.15
N VAL A 357 -19.61 -16.36 13.24
CA VAL A 357 -18.89 -17.12 14.26
C VAL A 357 -19.22 -16.61 15.66
N PHE A 358 -19.17 -15.29 15.84
CA PHE A 358 -19.55 -14.66 17.12
C PHE A 358 -21.00 -14.95 17.50
N ALA A 359 -21.96 -14.85 16.55
CA ALA A 359 -23.35 -15.19 16.76
C ALA A 359 -23.52 -16.66 17.16
N TRP A 360 -22.82 -17.57 16.48
CA TRP A 360 -22.82 -19.01 16.79
C TRP A 360 -22.29 -19.33 18.18
N GLU A 361 -21.17 -18.74 18.58
CA GLU A 361 -20.61 -18.92 19.92
C GLU A 361 -21.50 -18.34 21.01
N SER A 362 -22.09 -17.17 20.77
CA SER A 362 -23.01 -16.53 21.69
C SER A 362 -24.25 -17.40 21.88
N ALA A 363 -24.79 -17.97 20.81
CA ALA A 363 -25.93 -18.88 20.87
C ALA A 363 -25.64 -20.16 21.71
N LYS A 364 -24.41 -20.70 21.60
CA LYS A 364 -24.00 -21.86 22.41
C LYS A 364 -23.83 -21.58 23.91
N ARG A 365 -23.55 -20.31 24.26
CA ARG A 365 -23.38 -19.87 25.66
C ARG A 365 -24.70 -19.57 26.38
N ILE A 366 -25.80 -19.40 25.62
CA ILE A 366 -27.12 -19.18 26.21
C ILE A 366 -27.59 -20.50 26.82
N ARG A 367 -27.39 -20.67 28.13
CA ARG A 367 -27.99 -21.74 28.92
C ARG A 367 -29.28 -21.19 29.52
N ALA A 368 -30.43 -21.77 29.13
CA ALA A 368 -31.68 -21.51 29.82
C ALA A 368 -31.53 -21.99 31.28
N ARG A 369 -31.53 -21.07 32.23
CA ARG A 369 -31.80 -21.43 33.66
C ARG A 369 -33.29 -21.70 33.75
N LYS A 370 -33.64 -22.97 33.98
CA LYS A 370 -34.96 -23.31 34.52
C LYS A 370 -35.02 -22.72 35.93
N PHE A 371 -35.90 -21.74 36.16
CA PHE A 371 -36.34 -21.34 37.49
C PHE A 371 -37.35 -22.35 38.00
#